data_54a9edde72c2fc80438d02901d822bcc
#
_entry.id   54a9edde72c2fc80438d02901d822bcc
#
_cell.length_a   1.000
_cell.length_b   1.000
_cell.length_c   1.000
_cell.angle_alpha   90.00
_cell.angle_beta   90.00
_cell.angle_gamma   90.00
#
_symmetry.space_group_name_H-M   'P 1'
#
loop_
_entity.id
_entity.type
_entity.pdbx_description
1 polymer ?
#
loop_
_entity_poly.entity_id
_entity_poly.type
_entity_poly.pdbx_seq_one_letter_code
_entity_poly.pdbx_strand_id
1 'polypeptide(L)'
;MQYRGIDPLGNVWRRIWSDIKEYFGNGINFYQKDILELVDIITRHSWVPDVLIFQYVFSDMYKNSSTIEINQFIDKLATFLNACGEKPIYILCNDINLSKAYNGGREFFDALESKISNPKIVRRMHFNNNNKDRHFEYGDEYKRNCLIFDDIPDEIRKAYNPFDSCASAQILIKKEQKEVIR
;
A
#
# COMPACT_ATOMS: atom_id res chain seq x y z
N MET A 1 19.98 -3.21 -1.34
CA MET A 1 18.56 -2.86 -1.09
C MET A 1 18.12 -3.61 0.14
N GLN A 2 17.35 -2.97 1.03
CA GLN A 2 16.73 -3.65 2.17
C GLN A 2 15.20 -3.62 1.98
N TYR A 3 14.57 -4.78 2.15
CA TYR A 3 13.11 -4.91 2.08
C TYR A 3 12.57 -5.38 3.42
N ARG A 4 11.45 -4.80 3.84
CA ARG A 4 10.75 -5.18 5.07
C ARG A 4 9.27 -5.32 4.79
N GLY A 5 8.75 -6.55 4.92
CA GLY A 5 7.34 -6.87 4.78
C GLY A 5 6.67 -7.01 6.15
N ILE A 6 5.46 -6.50 6.26
CA ILE A 6 4.61 -6.63 7.47
C ILE A 6 3.29 -7.23 7.05
N ASP A 7 2.87 -8.30 7.71
CA ASP A 7 1.59 -8.96 7.46
C ASP A 7 1.15 -9.70 8.73
N PRO A 8 -0.08 -9.54 9.22
CA PRO A 8 -0.58 -10.24 10.39
C PRO A 8 -0.69 -11.76 10.19
N LEU A 9 -0.86 -12.20 8.94
CA LEU A 9 -0.99 -13.60 8.55
C LEU A 9 0.36 -14.31 8.32
N GLY A 10 1.43 -13.85 8.96
CA GLY A 10 2.78 -14.40 8.80
C GLY A 10 2.89 -15.93 8.93
N ASN A 11 2.01 -16.56 9.72
CA ASN A 11 1.97 -18.02 9.80
C ASN A 11 1.57 -18.68 8.47
N VAL A 12 0.66 -18.06 7.73
CA VAL A 12 0.20 -18.54 6.41
C VAL A 12 1.31 -18.38 5.37
N TRP A 13 2.06 -17.28 5.44
CA TRP A 13 3.09 -16.93 4.47
C TRP A 13 4.48 -17.48 4.82
N ARG A 14 4.66 -18.14 5.95
CA ARG A 14 5.98 -18.54 6.48
C ARG A 14 6.84 -19.27 5.46
N ARG A 15 6.27 -20.21 4.70
CA ARG A 15 7.01 -20.94 3.67
C ARG A 15 7.47 -20.03 2.55
N ILE A 16 6.57 -19.22 2.01
CA ILE A 16 6.86 -18.26 0.94
C ILE A 16 7.91 -17.25 1.38
N TRP A 17 7.80 -16.74 2.61
CA TRP A 17 8.81 -15.82 3.17
C TRP A 17 10.18 -16.48 3.32
N SER A 18 10.21 -17.77 3.65
CA SER A 18 11.47 -18.54 3.72
C SER A 18 12.11 -18.66 2.34
N ASP A 19 11.33 -19.07 1.35
CA ASP A 19 11.79 -19.24 -0.04
C ASP A 19 12.31 -17.91 -0.64
N ILE A 20 11.58 -16.81 -0.38
CA ILE A 20 12.01 -15.48 -0.81
C ILE A 20 13.32 -15.07 -0.15
N LYS A 21 13.47 -15.32 1.17
CA LYS A 21 14.73 -15.02 1.88
C LYS A 21 15.91 -15.84 1.36
N GLU A 22 15.67 -17.11 1.07
CA GLU A 22 16.68 -17.98 0.50
C GLU A 22 17.14 -17.48 -0.88
N TYR A 23 16.19 -17.07 -1.71
CA TYR A 23 16.50 -16.61 -3.07
C TYR A 23 17.19 -15.24 -3.11
N PHE A 24 16.71 -14.27 -2.30
CA PHE A 24 17.19 -12.87 -2.35
C PHE A 24 18.20 -12.51 -1.25
N GLY A 25 18.49 -13.41 -0.33
CA GLY A 25 19.48 -13.24 0.72
C GLY A 25 19.06 -12.35 1.89
N ASN A 26 20.03 -11.92 2.69
CA ASN A 26 19.83 -11.30 4.01
C ASN A 26 19.23 -9.87 3.99
N GLY A 27 19.00 -9.29 2.81
CA GLY A 27 18.39 -7.96 2.68
C GLY A 27 16.87 -7.94 2.89
N ILE A 28 16.24 -9.10 3.08
CA ILE A 28 14.79 -9.23 3.20
C ILE A 28 14.39 -9.70 4.59
N ASN A 29 13.48 -8.97 5.22
CA ASN A 29 12.92 -9.30 6.51
C ASN A 29 11.40 -9.21 6.47
N PHE A 30 10.73 -10.18 7.12
CA PHE A 30 9.28 -10.20 7.28
C PHE A 30 8.92 -10.19 8.75
N TYR A 31 7.88 -9.45 9.08
CA TYR A 31 7.35 -9.30 10.43
C TYR A 31 5.90 -9.73 10.46
N GLN A 32 5.59 -10.71 11.31
CA GLN A 32 4.21 -11.08 11.59
C GLN A 32 3.65 -10.08 12.59
N LYS A 33 3.11 -8.99 12.08
CA LYS A 33 2.63 -7.86 12.84
C LYS A 33 1.43 -7.21 12.16
N ASP A 34 0.57 -6.61 12.96
CA ASP A 34 -0.51 -5.76 12.45
C ASP A 34 0.09 -4.48 11.83
N ILE A 35 -0.55 -3.98 10.78
CA ILE A 35 -0.14 -2.73 10.13
C ILE A 35 -0.25 -1.54 11.08
N LEU A 36 -1.15 -1.56 12.05
CA LEU A 36 -1.27 -0.54 13.08
C LEU A 36 0.02 -0.37 13.91
N GLU A 37 0.85 -1.43 13.99
CA GLU A 37 2.16 -1.39 14.65
C GLU A 37 3.29 -0.83 13.77
N LEU A 38 3.05 -0.56 12.47
CA LEU A 38 4.09 -0.15 11.52
C LEU A 38 4.93 1.01 12.04
N VAL A 39 4.30 2.09 12.48
CA VAL A 39 5.01 3.30 12.92
C VAL A 39 5.86 3.02 14.16
N ASP A 40 5.37 2.20 15.09
CA ASP A 40 6.12 1.82 16.28
C ASP A 40 7.35 0.98 15.94
N ILE A 41 7.20 0.08 14.97
CA ILE A 41 8.30 -0.77 14.50
C ILE A 41 9.39 0.09 13.86
N ILE A 42 9.04 0.94 12.90
CA ILE A 42 10.02 1.77 12.20
C ILE A 42 10.69 2.78 13.13
N THR A 43 9.93 3.35 14.07
CA THR A 43 10.46 4.29 15.08
C THR A 43 11.43 3.58 16.04
N ARG A 44 11.04 2.42 16.58
CA ARG A 44 11.88 1.64 17.51
C ARG A 44 13.23 1.27 16.89
N HIS A 45 13.25 1.00 15.60
CA HIS A 45 14.47 0.63 14.88
C HIS A 45 15.17 1.80 14.21
N SER A 46 14.67 3.02 14.39
CA SER A 46 15.21 4.25 13.75
C SER A 46 15.31 4.12 12.23
N TRP A 47 14.37 3.45 11.60
CA TRP A 47 14.37 3.30 10.15
C TRP A 47 13.68 4.48 9.48
N VAL A 48 14.28 4.99 8.43
CA VAL A 48 13.64 5.96 7.53
C VAL A 48 13.49 5.28 6.17
N PRO A 49 12.29 4.92 5.77
CA PRO A 49 12.06 4.25 4.49
C PRO A 49 12.32 5.20 3.33
N ASP A 50 12.79 4.68 2.20
CA ASP A 50 12.81 5.40 0.92
C ASP A 50 11.48 5.25 0.21
N VAL A 51 10.84 4.07 0.36
CA VAL A 51 9.56 3.74 -0.23
C VAL A 51 8.69 3.00 0.78
N LEU A 52 7.43 3.41 0.88
CA LEU A 52 6.36 2.69 1.57
C LEU A 52 5.36 2.20 0.53
N ILE A 53 4.98 0.92 0.61
CA ILE A 53 3.98 0.33 -0.27
C ILE A 53 2.85 -0.23 0.59
N PHE A 54 1.64 0.28 0.37
CA PHE A 54 0.40 -0.20 0.98
C PHE A 54 -0.41 -0.91 -0.10
N GLN A 55 -0.44 -2.24 -0.04
CA GLN A 55 -1.14 -3.08 -1.02
C GLN A 55 -2.38 -3.69 -0.38
N TYR A 56 -3.58 -3.22 -0.74
CA TYR A 56 -4.88 -3.63 -0.19
C TYR A 56 -5.00 -3.49 1.34
N VAL A 57 -4.21 -2.62 1.94
CA VAL A 57 -4.13 -2.45 3.39
C VAL A 57 -5.36 -1.76 3.94
N PHE A 58 -5.79 -0.67 3.32
CA PHE A 58 -6.91 0.12 3.85
C PHE A 58 -8.25 -0.61 3.74
N SER A 59 -8.47 -1.37 2.66
CA SER A 59 -9.67 -2.21 2.55
C SER A 59 -9.70 -3.33 3.58
N ASP A 60 -8.55 -3.93 3.89
CA ASP A 60 -8.44 -4.93 4.94
C ASP A 60 -8.63 -4.32 6.34
N MET A 61 -8.02 -3.17 6.60
CA MET A 61 -8.27 -2.43 7.85
C MET A 61 -9.75 -2.09 8.00
N TYR A 62 -10.42 -1.68 6.92
CA TYR A 62 -11.84 -1.31 6.96
C TYR A 62 -12.75 -2.49 7.28
N LYS A 63 -12.36 -3.70 6.94
CA LYS A 63 -13.09 -4.92 7.32
C LYS A 63 -12.88 -5.33 8.78
N ASN A 64 -11.69 -5.06 9.32
CA ASN A 64 -11.22 -5.63 10.59
C ASN A 64 -11.06 -4.58 11.70
N SER A 65 -11.10 -3.29 11.36
CA SER A 65 -10.89 -2.17 12.28
C SER A 65 -11.98 -1.11 12.13
N SER A 66 -12.11 -0.26 13.12
CA SER A 66 -13.00 0.89 13.02
C SER A 66 -12.40 2.00 12.16
N THR A 67 -13.24 2.86 11.59
CA THR A 67 -12.79 4.07 10.90
C THR A 67 -11.94 4.97 11.81
N ILE A 68 -12.18 4.95 13.12
CA ILE A 68 -11.41 5.72 14.11
C ILE A 68 -9.98 5.19 14.15
N GLU A 69 -9.78 3.88 14.25
CA GLU A 69 -8.44 3.27 14.26
C GLU A 69 -7.66 3.53 12.97
N ILE A 70 -8.34 3.46 11.82
CA ILE A 70 -7.72 3.77 10.53
C ILE A 70 -7.25 5.23 10.50
N ASN A 71 -8.08 6.18 10.94
CA ASN A 71 -7.71 7.59 11.00
C ASN A 71 -6.56 7.83 11.97
N GLN A 72 -6.55 7.18 13.14
CA GLN A 72 -5.45 7.25 14.09
C GLN A 72 -4.15 6.70 13.50
N PHE A 73 -4.21 5.59 12.76
CA PHE A 73 -3.06 5.07 12.02
C PHE A 73 -2.54 6.08 10.99
N ILE A 74 -3.43 6.69 10.20
CA ILE A 74 -3.07 7.69 9.20
C ILE A 74 -2.42 8.91 9.89
N ASP A 75 -2.96 9.37 11.02
CA ASP A 75 -2.40 10.47 11.79
C ASP A 75 -1.00 10.17 12.30
N LYS A 76 -0.82 8.99 12.86
CA LYS A 76 0.47 8.53 13.37
C LYS A 76 1.50 8.38 12.25
N LEU A 77 1.10 7.80 11.12
CA LEU A 77 1.94 7.65 9.94
C LEU A 77 2.34 9.01 9.37
N ALA A 78 1.39 9.93 9.18
CA ALA A 78 1.68 11.26 8.67
C ALA A 78 2.60 12.05 9.61
N THR A 79 2.39 11.95 10.92
CA THR A 79 3.27 12.56 11.93
C THR A 79 4.71 12.06 11.79
N PHE A 80 4.88 10.75 11.69
CA PHE A 80 6.19 10.14 11.46
C PHE A 80 6.83 10.63 10.14
N LEU A 81 6.09 10.56 9.04
CA LEU A 81 6.58 11.00 7.74
C LEU A 81 6.97 12.48 7.74
N ASN A 82 6.17 13.32 8.38
CA ASN A 82 6.44 14.76 8.48
C ASN A 82 7.66 15.08 9.35
N ALA A 83 7.99 14.21 10.32
CA ALA A 83 9.22 14.32 11.09
C ALA A 83 10.46 13.93 10.28
N CYS A 84 10.34 13.00 9.34
CA CYS A 84 11.43 12.58 8.45
C CYS A 84 11.74 13.70 7.44
N GLY A 85 12.77 14.52 7.69
CA GLY A 85 13.09 15.70 6.87
C GLY A 85 14.26 15.55 5.90
N GLU A 86 15.11 14.55 6.10
CA GLU A 86 16.44 14.50 5.45
C GLU A 86 16.44 14.06 3.99
N LYS A 87 15.43 13.29 3.57
CA LYS A 87 15.32 12.77 2.21
C LYS A 87 13.86 12.66 1.76
N PRO A 88 13.61 12.61 0.44
CA PRO A 88 12.27 12.33 -0.06
C PRO A 88 11.85 10.89 0.28
N ILE A 89 10.57 10.71 0.53
CA ILE A 89 9.96 9.40 0.76
C ILE A 89 8.84 9.21 -0.26
N TYR A 90 8.84 8.07 -0.94
CA TYR A 90 7.77 7.69 -1.85
C TYR A 90 6.75 6.81 -1.14
N ILE A 91 5.48 7.12 -1.32
CA ILE A 91 4.37 6.37 -0.72
C ILE A 91 3.46 5.92 -1.86
N LEU A 92 3.41 4.61 -2.08
CA LEU A 92 2.54 3.98 -3.05
C LEU A 92 1.39 3.30 -2.30
N CYS A 93 0.16 3.75 -2.54
CA CYS A 93 -1.03 3.06 -2.10
C CYS A 93 -1.73 2.44 -3.31
N ASN A 94 -2.06 1.16 -3.22
CA ASN A 94 -2.90 0.46 -4.17
C ASN A 94 -3.99 -0.27 -3.40
N ASP A 95 -5.26 0.03 -3.71
CA ASP A 95 -6.37 -0.53 -2.97
C ASP A 95 -7.63 -0.65 -3.83
N ILE A 96 -8.65 -1.29 -3.29
CA ILE A 96 -9.90 -1.53 -3.98
C ILE A 96 -10.56 -0.20 -4.35
N ASN A 97 -10.89 -0.03 -5.64
CA ASN A 97 -11.55 1.15 -6.18
C ASN A 97 -13.07 1.09 -6.00
N LEU A 98 -13.51 1.03 -4.75
CA LEU A 98 -14.91 1.07 -4.37
C LEU A 98 -15.13 2.21 -3.37
N SER A 99 -16.38 2.66 -3.27
CA SER A 99 -16.73 3.62 -2.22
C SER A 99 -16.67 2.97 -0.84
N LYS A 100 -16.64 3.82 0.17
CA LYS A 100 -16.66 3.42 1.58
C LYS A 100 -17.84 2.49 1.92
N ALA A 101 -19.00 2.69 1.27
CA ALA A 101 -20.17 1.82 1.44
C ALA A 101 -19.92 0.36 1.04
N TYR A 102 -18.88 0.09 0.25
CA TYR A 102 -18.48 -1.23 -0.21
C TYR A 102 -17.09 -1.66 0.34
N ASN A 103 -16.64 -1.07 1.44
CA ASN A 103 -15.34 -1.33 2.06
C ASN A 103 -14.14 -1.03 1.13
N GLY A 104 -14.25 0.00 0.31
CA GLY A 104 -13.18 0.43 -0.58
C GLY A 104 -12.08 1.19 0.18
N GLY A 105 -10.84 0.72 0.09
CA GLY A 105 -9.71 1.36 0.76
C GLY A 105 -9.29 2.69 0.14
N ARG A 106 -9.64 2.95 -1.11
CA ARG A 106 -9.34 4.21 -1.83
C ARG A 106 -9.77 5.46 -1.07
N GLU A 107 -10.87 5.41 -0.35
CA GLU A 107 -11.40 6.55 0.41
C GLU A 107 -10.42 7.12 1.44
N PHE A 108 -9.41 6.35 1.83
CA PHE A 108 -8.39 6.79 2.79
C PHE A 108 -7.17 7.43 2.14
N PHE A 109 -7.05 7.40 0.81
CA PHE A 109 -5.91 7.99 0.11
C PHE A 109 -5.85 9.51 0.28
N ASP A 110 -6.99 10.18 0.13
CA ASP A 110 -7.11 11.62 0.29
C ASP A 110 -6.88 12.04 1.75
N ALA A 111 -7.32 11.21 2.70
CA ALA A 111 -7.07 11.44 4.12
C ALA A 111 -5.57 11.37 4.46
N LEU A 112 -4.86 10.40 3.89
CA LEU A 112 -3.39 10.30 4.06
C LEU A 112 -2.67 11.47 3.40
N GLU A 113 -3.01 11.78 2.14
CA GLU A 113 -2.40 12.87 1.39
C GLU A 113 -2.54 14.21 2.12
N SER A 114 -3.74 14.53 2.58
CA SER A 114 -4.03 15.82 3.24
C SER A 114 -3.23 16.06 4.53
N LYS A 115 -2.70 15.01 5.14
CA LYS A 115 -1.93 15.07 6.39
C LYS A 115 -0.41 15.06 6.18
N ILE A 116 0.06 14.76 4.98
CA ILE A 116 1.48 14.81 4.64
C ILE A 116 1.87 16.26 4.32
N SER A 117 2.95 16.73 4.91
CA SER A 117 3.50 18.06 4.63
C SER A 117 4.17 18.11 3.27
N ASN A 118 3.80 19.10 2.44
CA ASN A 118 4.35 19.31 1.10
C ASN A 118 4.29 18.05 0.22
N PRO A 119 3.11 17.43 0.07
CA PRO A 119 2.98 16.26 -0.76
C PRO A 119 3.05 16.68 -2.22
N LYS A 120 3.86 15.98 -3.01
CA LYS A 120 3.82 16.05 -4.47
C LYS A 120 3.13 14.80 -4.98
N ILE A 121 1.99 14.95 -5.62
CA ILE A 121 1.34 13.83 -6.28
C ILE A 121 2.08 13.56 -7.58
N VAL A 122 2.68 12.38 -7.65
CA VAL A 122 3.39 11.92 -8.84
C VAL A 122 2.40 11.30 -9.81
N ARG A 123 1.42 10.55 -9.29
CA ARG A 123 0.43 9.85 -10.10
C ARG A 123 -0.82 9.51 -9.31
N ARG A 124 -1.98 9.66 -9.94
CA ARG A 124 -3.25 9.07 -9.54
C ARG A 124 -3.83 8.32 -10.72
N MET A 125 -4.29 7.10 -10.50
CA MET A 125 -4.89 6.30 -11.55
C MET A 125 -5.87 5.29 -11.00
N HIS A 126 -6.74 4.78 -11.87
CA HIS A 126 -7.63 3.69 -11.52
C HIS A 126 -7.68 2.64 -12.61
N PHE A 127 -8.00 1.43 -12.18
CA PHE A 127 -8.20 0.27 -13.02
C PHE A 127 -9.60 -0.24 -12.80
N ASN A 128 -10.34 -0.47 -13.86
CA ASN A 128 -11.68 -1.02 -13.77
C ASN A 128 -11.75 -2.38 -14.48
N ASN A 129 -12.41 -3.32 -13.83
CA ASN A 129 -12.92 -4.48 -14.51
C ASN A 129 -14.21 -4.11 -15.29
N ASN A 130 -14.81 -5.02 -16.03
CA ASN A 130 -15.96 -4.77 -16.89
C ASN A 130 -17.28 -4.42 -16.12
N ASN A 131 -17.26 -4.40 -14.80
CA ASN A 131 -18.46 -4.15 -14.00
C ASN A 131 -18.59 -2.64 -13.72
N LYS A 132 -19.29 -1.93 -14.60
CA LYS A 132 -19.41 -0.47 -14.59
C LYS A 132 -20.11 0.11 -13.37
N ASP A 133 -20.96 -0.65 -12.68
CA ASP A 133 -21.88 -0.11 -11.69
C ASP A 133 -21.26 0.15 -10.31
N ARG A 134 -20.00 -0.22 -10.10
CA ARG A 134 -19.30 -0.13 -8.80
C ARG A 134 -17.95 0.57 -8.86
N HIS A 135 -17.63 1.22 -9.98
CA HIS A 135 -16.36 1.88 -10.16
C HIS A 135 -16.49 3.39 -10.03
N PHE A 136 -15.48 3.96 -9.41
CA PHE A 136 -15.37 5.39 -9.23
C PHE A 136 -14.13 5.88 -9.97
N GLU A 137 -14.24 7.00 -10.64
CA GLU A 137 -13.10 7.69 -11.20
C GLU A 137 -12.15 8.10 -10.08
N TYR A 138 -10.87 7.90 -10.31
CA TYR A 138 -9.81 8.33 -9.41
C TYR A 138 -8.57 8.73 -10.21
N GLY A 139 -8.25 10.03 -10.18
CA GLY A 139 -7.16 10.59 -10.95
C GLY A 139 -7.44 10.66 -12.45
N ASP A 140 -6.45 11.15 -13.17
CA ASP A 140 -6.55 11.46 -14.61
C ASP A 140 -6.22 10.27 -15.50
N GLU A 141 -5.68 9.19 -14.95
CA GLU A 141 -5.29 8.01 -15.70
C GLU A 141 -6.24 6.84 -15.47
N TYR A 142 -6.74 6.31 -16.56
CA TYR A 142 -7.57 5.11 -16.57
C TYR A 142 -6.91 4.01 -17.38
N LYS A 143 -6.86 2.81 -16.82
CA LYS A 143 -6.50 1.59 -17.56
C LYS A 143 -7.62 0.58 -17.47
N ARG A 144 -8.07 0.13 -18.63
CA ARG A 144 -9.02 -0.96 -18.74
C ARG A 144 -8.24 -2.27 -18.56
N ASN A 145 -8.63 -3.08 -17.61
CA ASN A 145 -8.01 -4.37 -17.29
C ASN A 145 -6.49 -4.27 -17.06
N CYS A 146 -6.08 -4.09 -15.85
CA CYS A 146 -4.70 -4.37 -15.52
C CYS A 146 -4.54 -5.89 -15.37
N LEU A 147 -4.11 -6.54 -16.41
CA LEU A 147 -3.53 -7.86 -16.28
C LEU A 147 -2.23 -7.68 -15.51
N ILE A 148 -2.17 -8.23 -14.31
CA ILE A 148 -0.94 -8.24 -13.51
C ILE A 148 0.07 -9.17 -14.20
N PHE A 149 -0.44 -10.14 -14.95
CA PHE A 149 0.36 -11.11 -15.71
C PHE A 149 -0.26 -11.29 -17.10
N ASP A 150 0.50 -11.04 -18.14
CA ASP A 150 0.03 -11.20 -19.53
C ASP A 150 -0.20 -12.69 -19.87
N ASP A 151 0.63 -13.58 -19.30
CA ASP A 151 0.51 -15.02 -19.49
C ASP A 151 0.57 -15.77 -18.16
N ILE A 152 -0.59 -16.12 -17.62
CA ILE A 152 -0.66 -17.05 -16.50
C ILE A 152 -0.58 -18.47 -17.05
N PRO A 153 0.42 -19.28 -16.66
CA PRO A 153 0.53 -20.66 -17.07
C PRO A 153 -0.76 -21.45 -16.81
N ASP A 154 -1.15 -22.32 -17.75
CA ASP A 154 -2.39 -23.09 -17.66
C ASP A 154 -2.50 -23.94 -16.40
N GLU A 155 -1.39 -24.44 -15.90
CA GLU A 155 -1.31 -25.19 -14.65
C GLU A 155 -1.74 -24.33 -13.45
N ILE A 156 -1.30 -23.07 -13.42
CA ILE A 156 -1.68 -22.12 -12.39
C ILE A 156 -3.14 -21.71 -12.52
N ARG A 157 -3.62 -21.46 -13.75
CA ARG A 157 -5.05 -21.18 -13.99
C ARG A 157 -5.95 -22.30 -13.50
N LYS A 158 -5.60 -23.55 -13.81
CA LYS A 158 -6.38 -24.73 -13.41
C LYS A 158 -6.38 -24.94 -11.91
N ALA A 159 -5.23 -24.69 -11.25
CA ALA A 159 -5.07 -24.95 -9.82
C ALA A 159 -5.68 -23.86 -8.92
N TYR A 160 -5.60 -22.59 -9.31
CA TYR A 160 -5.88 -21.47 -8.44
C TYR A 160 -6.94 -20.49 -8.95
N ASN A 161 -7.43 -20.66 -10.18
CA ASN A 161 -8.38 -19.75 -10.82
C ASN A 161 -8.05 -18.26 -10.53
N PRO A 162 -6.84 -17.79 -10.88
CA PRO A 162 -6.37 -16.46 -10.53
C PRO A 162 -7.24 -15.40 -11.17
N PHE A 163 -7.41 -14.28 -10.47
CA PHE A 163 -8.04 -13.11 -11.05
C PHE A 163 -7.14 -12.53 -12.14
N ASP A 164 -7.68 -12.35 -13.31
CA ASP A 164 -7.03 -11.72 -14.46
C ASP A 164 -7.29 -10.20 -14.53
N SER A 165 -8.20 -9.69 -13.72
CA SER A 165 -8.49 -8.26 -13.61
C SER A 165 -8.93 -7.86 -12.21
N CYS A 166 -8.66 -6.63 -11.81
CA CYS A 166 -9.14 -6.06 -10.57
C CYS A 166 -9.63 -4.63 -10.75
N ALA A 167 -10.60 -4.22 -9.92
CA ALA A 167 -10.96 -2.82 -9.77
C ALA A 167 -10.11 -2.23 -8.66
N SER A 168 -9.09 -1.48 -9.01
CA SER A 168 -8.19 -0.85 -8.03
C SER A 168 -7.95 0.62 -8.35
N ALA A 169 -7.58 1.38 -7.33
CA ALA A 169 -7.07 2.73 -7.44
C ALA A 169 -5.65 2.78 -6.88
N GLN A 170 -4.84 3.62 -7.47
CA GLN A 170 -3.46 3.84 -7.05
C GLN A 170 -3.18 5.32 -6.86
N ILE A 171 -2.41 5.63 -5.82
CA ILE A 171 -1.79 6.93 -5.65
C ILE A 171 -0.30 6.74 -5.37
N LEU A 172 0.53 7.52 -6.04
CA LEU A 172 1.94 7.67 -5.74
C LEU A 172 2.20 9.09 -5.26
N ILE A 173 2.52 9.21 -3.99
CA ILE A 173 2.86 10.47 -3.32
C ILE A 173 4.37 10.50 -3.12
N LYS A 174 4.99 11.60 -3.46
CA LYS A 174 6.36 11.93 -3.04
C LYS A 174 6.28 12.97 -1.95
N LYS A 175 6.66 12.60 -0.74
CA LYS A 175 6.93 13.57 0.31
C LYS A 175 8.29 14.20 0.03
N GLU A 176 8.30 15.49 -0.21
CA GLU A 176 9.54 16.22 -0.49
C GLU A 176 10.40 16.38 0.79
N GLN A 177 11.68 16.54 0.57
CA GLN A 177 12.63 16.91 1.63
C GLN A 177 12.24 18.29 2.19
N LYS A 178 12.48 18.50 3.47
CA LYS A 178 12.36 19.86 4.04
C LYS A 178 13.44 20.75 3.45
N GLU A 179 13.04 21.90 2.93
CA GLU A 179 14.00 22.92 2.52
C GLU A 179 14.80 23.36 3.75
N VAL A 180 16.10 23.19 3.71
CA VAL A 180 16.99 23.79 4.69
C VAL A 180 17.16 25.24 4.28
N ILE A 181 16.39 26.13 4.89
CA ILE A 181 16.61 27.57 4.75
C ILE A 181 17.98 27.84 5.39
N ARG A 182 18.96 28.10 4.54
CA ARG A 182 20.29 28.51 4.95
C ARG A 182 20.33 30.01 5.14
#